data_bf4b286faa119161cad90bae8ac6fff3
#
_entry.id   bf4b286faa119161cad90bae8ac6fff3
#
_cell.length_a   1.000
_cell.length_b   1.000
_cell.length_c   1.000
_cell.angle_alpha   90.00
_cell.angle_beta   90.00
_cell.angle_gamma   90.00
#
_symmetry.space_group_name_H-M   'P 1'
#
loop_
_entity.id
_entity.type
_entity.pdbx_description
1 polymer ?
#
loop_
_entity_poly.entity_id
_entity_poly.type
_entity_poly.pdbx_seq_one_letter_code
_entity_poly.pdbx_strand_id
1 'polypeptide(L)'
;MRCQPVVSFVVLSLIACLGCSSRDEPVARPQVPTGAIAGDYAAGPCVHLANDVEYEAECGTVIVPENRNDPGSRLIALPVKRILSVSNNPAEPIFFLAGGPGSSNMRYSRIEWFLDNHDIVLVGYRGIDGSVFLGCPELDVVMRESRSLMSPSSMTAQGVAVAECADRLTREGIDLAGYTVLEVVDDIEAGRRALGYDRINLESASYGTRLAQIYSWRYPERLHRNAMVAVNPPGRFEWDGAILEDQIRRYARLCAGDEYCSSRTDDLVESIRTALEEMPERWLVFPVDRDAVLFATFMGLYSVESAASTFDVWLSAADGDYSGMALITAAMGQMLPRDYAWGDGASKALSADYDFDPSANYSAEVTPGPYLLGSPASTLGWAAAGSWPANKIPDEYRLVRPSSVETLMLSGTLDVSTPARNATDQLLPMLENGEQIVLSEFAHTSDLYSLQEDATRRLLRTFFETGEVDRSGFVPHRVNFEPGWGFPLIAKLLVGGAALLLILVLATAAFVVRRIRRR
;
A
#
# COMPACT_ATOMS: atom_id res chain seq x y z
N MET A 1 -7.88 -17.94 -29.69
CA MET A 1 -7.06 -16.74 -29.97
C MET A 1 -7.07 -15.94 -28.67
N ARG A 2 -6.06 -16.10 -27.86
CA ARG A 2 -5.94 -15.40 -26.56
C ARG A 2 -5.16 -14.12 -26.81
N CYS A 3 -5.80 -12.97 -26.69
CA CYS A 3 -5.12 -11.68 -26.57
C CYS A 3 -4.55 -11.58 -25.15
N GLN A 4 -3.24 -11.54 -25.03
CA GLN A 4 -2.58 -11.11 -23.81
C GLN A 4 -2.69 -9.59 -23.68
N PRO A 5 -3.18 -9.06 -22.55
CA PRO A 5 -3.05 -7.66 -22.23
C PRO A 5 -2.36 -7.48 -20.86
N VAL A 6 -1.06 -7.68 -20.74
CA VAL A 6 -0.40 -7.50 -19.44
C VAL A 6 0.49 -6.25 -19.39
N VAL A 7 0.84 -5.64 -20.53
CA VAL A 7 1.71 -4.44 -20.57
C VAL A 7 0.95 -3.11 -20.61
N SER A 8 -0.38 -3.15 -20.76
CA SER A 8 -1.19 -1.94 -21.00
C SER A 8 -1.58 -1.14 -19.74
N PHE A 9 -1.49 -1.70 -18.53
CA PHE A 9 -2.16 -1.06 -17.39
C PHE A 9 -1.45 0.20 -16.86
N VAL A 10 -0.13 0.25 -16.81
CA VAL A 10 0.57 1.44 -16.29
C VAL A 10 0.63 2.57 -17.33
N VAL A 11 0.86 2.24 -18.59
CA VAL A 11 0.98 3.24 -19.68
C VAL A 11 -0.39 3.74 -20.14
N LEU A 12 -1.41 2.88 -20.26
CA LEU A 12 -2.78 3.30 -20.55
C LEU A 12 -3.44 4.02 -19.37
N SER A 13 -3.11 3.69 -18.11
CA SER A 13 -3.55 4.49 -16.96
C SER A 13 -2.97 5.90 -17.00
N LEU A 14 -1.71 6.09 -17.39
CA LEU A 14 -1.11 7.42 -17.55
C LEU A 14 -1.70 8.22 -18.71
N ILE A 15 -2.13 7.57 -19.81
CA ILE A 15 -2.73 8.23 -20.97
C ILE A 15 -4.26 8.32 -20.85
N ALA A 16 -4.93 7.33 -20.27
CA ALA A 16 -6.37 7.36 -20.01
C ALA A 16 -6.78 8.33 -18.91
N CYS A 17 -5.90 8.64 -17.93
CA CYS A 17 -6.14 9.68 -16.95
C CYS A 17 -6.11 11.11 -17.52
N LEU A 18 -5.64 11.31 -18.76
CA LEU A 18 -5.71 12.61 -19.42
C LEU A 18 -7.08 12.89 -20.09
N GLY A 19 -8.01 11.93 -20.11
CA GLY A 19 -9.27 12.04 -20.86
C GLY A 19 -10.56 11.61 -20.16
N CYS A 20 -10.50 10.92 -19.03
CA CYS A 20 -11.68 10.50 -18.27
C CYS A 20 -11.57 10.95 -16.82
N SER A 21 -12.02 12.16 -16.52
CA SER A 21 -12.51 12.43 -15.18
C SER A 21 -13.84 11.68 -15.03
N SER A 22 -13.80 10.42 -14.62
CA SER A 22 -14.92 9.86 -13.88
C SER A 22 -15.06 10.77 -12.66
N ARG A 23 -16.15 11.53 -12.60
CA ARG A 23 -16.61 12.09 -11.34
C ARG A 23 -17.01 10.87 -10.54
N ASP A 24 -16.08 10.36 -9.71
CA ASP A 24 -16.47 9.48 -8.63
C ASP A 24 -17.44 10.28 -7.78
N GLU A 25 -18.71 9.90 -7.82
CA GLU A 25 -19.67 10.43 -6.85
C GLU A 25 -19.09 10.13 -5.46
N PRO A 26 -19.06 11.12 -4.55
CA PRO A 26 -18.54 10.89 -3.22
C PRO A 26 -19.30 9.71 -2.62
N VAL A 27 -18.58 8.63 -2.29
CA VAL A 27 -19.18 7.46 -1.63
C VAL A 27 -19.90 7.94 -0.38
N ALA A 28 -21.22 7.75 -0.33
CA ALA A 28 -22.04 8.18 0.78
C ALA A 28 -21.56 7.50 2.06
N ARG A 29 -21.01 8.27 3.01
CA ARG A 29 -20.53 7.76 4.27
C ARG A 29 -21.69 7.29 5.15
N PRO A 30 -21.56 6.15 5.87
CA PRO A 30 -22.58 5.73 6.81
C PRO A 30 -22.81 6.82 7.87
N GLN A 31 -24.05 6.95 8.34
CA GLN A 31 -24.42 7.91 9.37
C GLN A 31 -24.86 7.17 10.63
N VAL A 32 -24.61 7.78 11.79
CA VAL A 32 -25.12 7.25 13.06
C VAL A 32 -26.62 7.55 13.14
N PRO A 33 -27.51 6.55 13.23
CA PRO A 33 -28.94 6.79 13.37
C PRO A 33 -29.29 7.52 14.67
N THR A 34 -30.32 8.33 14.65
CA THR A 34 -30.81 9.01 15.86
C THR A 34 -31.25 7.98 16.90
N GLY A 35 -30.70 8.10 18.11
CA GLY A 35 -31.02 7.19 19.23
C GLY A 35 -30.25 5.85 19.18
N ALA A 36 -29.32 5.68 18.24
CA ALA A 36 -28.48 4.49 18.21
C ALA A 36 -27.61 4.36 19.46
N ILE A 37 -27.32 3.14 19.85
CA ILE A 37 -26.39 2.80 20.93
C ILE A 37 -25.22 1.98 20.39
N ALA A 38 -24.13 1.92 21.14
CA ALA A 38 -22.97 1.10 20.78
C ALA A 38 -23.36 -0.38 20.70
N GLY A 39 -22.98 -1.03 19.61
CA GLY A 39 -23.31 -2.42 19.30
C GLY A 39 -24.52 -2.58 18.38
N ASP A 40 -25.31 -1.52 18.13
CA ASP A 40 -26.39 -1.60 17.16
C ASP A 40 -25.84 -1.98 15.78
N TYR A 41 -26.56 -2.88 15.12
CA TYR A 41 -26.25 -3.35 13.77
C TYR A 41 -27.51 -3.43 12.93
N ALA A 42 -27.46 -2.90 11.75
CA ALA A 42 -28.54 -2.99 10.78
C ALA A 42 -27.95 -3.32 9.40
N ALA A 43 -28.49 -4.33 8.75
CA ALA A 43 -28.04 -4.78 7.44
C ALA A 43 -29.21 -5.06 6.50
N GLY A 44 -28.94 -5.05 5.21
CA GLY A 44 -29.86 -5.43 4.15
C GLY A 44 -29.12 -6.05 2.96
N PRO A 45 -29.85 -6.62 2.01
CA PRO A 45 -29.26 -7.21 0.83
C PRO A 45 -28.55 -6.15 -0.03
N CYS A 46 -27.40 -6.51 -0.55
CA CYS A 46 -26.62 -5.70 -1.46
C CYS A 46 -25.79 -6.57 -2.41
N VAL A 47 -24.93 -5.94 -3.20
CA VAL A 47 -24.03 -6.62 -4.12
C VAL A 47 -22.59 -6.21 -3.80
N HIS A 48 -21.66 -7.15 -3.86
CA HIS A 48 -20.24 -6.90 -3.92
C HIS A 48 -19.74 -7.10 -5.35
N LEU A 49 -19.13 -6.06 -5.92
CA LEU A 49 -18.53 -6.13 -7.25
C LEU A 49 -17.03 -6.42 -7.12
N ALA A 50 -16.57 -7.51 -7.74
CA ALA A 50 -15.16 -7.85 -7.82
C ALA A 50 -14.86 -8.48 -9.19
N ASN A 51 -13.81 -8.02 -9.86
CA ASN A 51 -13.37 -8.53 -11.16
C ASN A 51 -14.50 -8.56 -12.22
N ASP A 52 -15.35 -7.54 -12.24
CA ASP A 52 -16.55 -7.41 -13.10
C ASP A 52 -17.63 -8.49 -12.84
N VAL A 53 -17.57 -9.20 -11.71
CA VAL A 53 -18.55 -10.17 -11.25
C VAL A 53 -19.31 -9.62 -10.04
N GLU A 54 -20.62 -9.80 -10.03
CA GLU A 54 -21.50 -9.44 -8.93
C GLU A 54 -21.73 -10.64 -8.01
N TYR A 55 -21.50 -10.45 -6.71
CA TYR A 55 -21.71 -11.45 -5.68
C TYR A 55 -22.81 -10.98 -4.72
N GLU A 56 -23.74 -11.89 -4.38
CA GLU A 56 -24.74 -11.63 -3.34
C GLU A 56 -24.06 -11.33 -2.01
N ALA A 57 -24.49 -10.25 -1.35
CA ALA A 57 -23.93 -9.81 -0.09
C ALA A 57 -24.98 -9.17 0.81
N GLU A 58 -24.64 -9.03 2.07
CA GLU A 58 -25.35 -8.19 3.04
C GLU A 58 -24.46 -7.00 3.39
N CYS A 59 -24.99 -5.79 3.19
CA CYS A 59 -24.34 -4.56 3.60
C CYS A 59 -25.01 -4.03 4.85
N GLY A 60 -24.23 -3.80 5.87
CA GLY A 60 -24.70 -3.27 7.14
C GLY A 60 -23.83 -2.17 7.68
N THR A 61 -24.27 -1.66 8.83
CA THR A 61 -23.54 -0.65 9.59
C THR A 61 -23.51 -1.06 11.05
N VAL A 62 -22.32 -1.12 11.64
CA VAL A 62 -22.15 -1.33 13.08
C VAL A 62 -21.83 0.01 13.73
N ILE A 63 -22.48 0.28 14.88
CA ILE A 63 -22.31 1.50 15.66
C ILE A 63 -21.33 1.22 16.79
N VAL A 64 -20.27 2.04 16.89
CA VAL A 64 -19.23 1.88 17.89
C VAL A 64 -18.88 3.24 18.53
N PRO A 65 -18.34 3.26 19.76
CA PRO A 65 -17.76 4.47 20.32
C PRO A 65 -16.57 4.96 19.47
N GLU A 66 -16.44 6.27 19.27
CA GLU A 66 -15.28 6.84 18.62
C GLU A 66 -14.00 6.58 19.44
N ASN A 67 -14.08 6.75 20.76
CA ASN A 67 -13.00 6.47 21.70
C ASN A 67 -13.53 5.62 22.86
N ARG A 68 -13.14 4.34 22.91
CA ARG A 68 -13.60 3.40 23.94
C ARG A 68 -13.03 3.68 25.33
N ASN A 69 -12.01 4.55 25.43
CA ASN A 69 -11.45 4.97 26.70
C ASN A 69 -12.20 6.19 27.31
N ASP A 70 -13.09 6.82 26.55
CA ASP A 70 -13.94 7.91 27.03
C ASP A 70 -15.40 7.44 27.16
N PRO A 71 -15.95 7.29 28.40
CA PRO A 71 -17.36 6.94 28.59
C PRO A 71 -18.36 7.95 27.99
N GLY A 72 -17.92 9.19 27.74
CA GLY A 72 -18.71 10.25 27.11
C GLY A 72 -18.54 10.33 25.58
N SER A 73 -17.78 9.42 25.00
CA SER A 73 -17.46 9.44 23.57
C SER A 73 -18.71 9.45 22.70
N ARG A 74 -18.65 10.23 21.63
CA ARG A 74 -19.67 10.14 20.58
C ARG A 74 -19.60 8.76 19.90
N LEU A 75 -20.66 8.42 19.18
CA LEU A 75 -20.73 7.22 18.36
C LEU A 75 -20.27 7.51 16.93
N ILE A 76 -19.69 6.52 16.30
CA ILE A 76 -19.37 6.48 14.87
C ILE A 76 -20.00 5.25 14.22
N ALA A 77 -20.24 5.33 12.92
CA ALA A 77 -20.83 4.26 12.13
C ALA A 77 -19.77 3.68 11.19
N LEU A 78 -19.62 2.35 11.17
CA LEU A 78 -18.67 1.63 10.33
C LEU A 78 -19.42 0.69 9.39
N PRO A 79 -19.14 0.69 8.08
CA PRO A 79 -19.76 -0.23 7.15
C PRO A 79 -19.24 -1.65 7.41
N VAL A 80 -20.14 -2.62 7.29
CA VAL A 80 -19.82 -4.05 7.33
C VAL A 80 -20.42 -4.68 6.10
N LYS A 81 -19.64 -5.47 5.38
CA LYS A 81 -20.12 -6.23 4.24
C LYS A 81 -19.84 -7.72 4.47
N ARG A 82 -20.87 -8.55 4.33
CA ARG A 82 -20.77 -10.01 4.35
C ARG A 82 -21.13 -10.53 2.96
N ILE A 83 -20.19 -11.17 2.29
CA ILE A 83 -20.38 -11.87 1.02
C ILE A 83 -20.66 -13.33 1.39
N LEU A 84 -21.82 -13.83 0.97
CA LEU A 84 -22.36 -15.09 1.47
C LEU A 84 -21.73 -16.28 0.76
N SER A 85 -21.32 -17.28 1.54
CA SER A 85 -20.91 -18.59 1.03
C SER A 85 -22.04 -19.25 0.25
N VAL A 86 -21.68 -20.03 -0.75
CA VAL A 86 -22.65 -20.91 -1.46
C VAL A 86 -22.97 -22.17 -0.67
N SER A 87 -22.24 -22.46 0.40
CA SER A 87 -22.47 -23.59 1.29
C SER A 87 -23.71 -23.36 2.17
N ASN A 88 -24.54 -24.38 2.33
CA ASN A 88 -25.63 -24.35 3.31
C ASN A 88 -25.16 -24.46 4.78
N ASN A 89 -23.91 -24.85 5.00
CA ASN A 89 -23.29 -24.95 6.32
C ASN A 89 -21.84 -24.50 6.20
N PRO A 90 -21.60 -23.16 6.07
CA PRO A 90 -20.26 -22.64 5.92
C PRO A 90 -19.41 -22.89 7.17
N ALA A 91 -18.11 -23.01 6.98
CA ALA A 91 -17.13 -23.02 8.05
C ALA A 91 -16.93 -21.59 8.63
N GLU A 92 -15.98 -21.42 9.54
CA GLU A 92 -15.69 -20.12 10.13
C GLU A 92 -15.45 -19.06 9.04
N PRO A 93 -16.07 -17.87 9.13
CA PRO A 93 -15.96 -16.83 8.12
C PRO A 93 -14.53 -16.29 8.03
N ILE A 94 -14.15 -15.81 6.86
CA ILE A 94 -12.86 -15.15 6.64
C ILE A 94 -13.07 -13.63 6.69
N PHE A 95 -12.48 -12.99 7.69
CA PHE A 95 -12.39 -11.54 7.79
C PHE A 95 -11.10 -11.07 7.12
N PHE A 96 -11.23 -10.21 6.12
CA PHE A 96 -10.08 -9.65 5.42
C PHE A 96 -9.62 -8.35 6.07
N LEU A 97 -8.29 -8.21 6.21
CA LEU A 97 -7.64 -7.01 6.73
C LEU A 97 -6.65 -6.48 5.69
N ALA A 98 -7.03 -5.38 5.06
CA ALA A 98 -6.25 -4.74 3.99
C ALA A 98 -4.97 -4.08 4.51
N GLY A 99 -4.01 -3.90 3.61
CA GLY A 99 -2.81 -3.12 3.82
C GLY A 99 -3.08 -1.60 3.90
N GLY A 100 -2.02 -0.84 4.03
CA GLY A 100 -2.00 0.61 4.22
C GLY A 100 -0.95 0.96 5.27
N PRO A 101 -1.30 1.71 6.37
CA PRO A 101 -2.59 2.31 6.74
C PRO A 101 -3.04 3.44 5.80
N GLY A 102 -4.20 4.04 6.05
CA GLY A 102 -4.73 5.16 5.23
C GLY A 102 -5.55 4.70 4.01
N SER A 103 -5.73 3.39 3.82
CA SER A 103 -6.47 2.79 2.70
C SER A 103 -7.73 2.05 3.16
N SER A 104 -8.73 1.97 2.28
CA SER A 104 -10.03 1.31 2.55
C SER A 104 -9.91 -0.20 2.74
N ASN A 105 -10.69 -0.75 3.68
CA ASN A 105 -10.87 -2.20 3.88
C ASN A 105 -12.11 -2.76 3.17
N MET A 106 -12.83 -1.95 2.38
CA MET A 106 -14.09 -2.38 1.74
C MET A 106 -13.91 -2.99 0.34
N ARG A 107 -12.67 -3.19 -0.09
CA ARG A 107 -12.31 -3.77 -1.39
C ARG A 107 -11.68 -5.15 -1.20
N TYR A 108 -12.25 -6.16 -1.86
CA TYR A 108 -11.72 -7.52 -1.86
C TYR A 108 -12.04 -8.19 -3.19
N SER A 109 -11.08 -8.83 -3.81
CA SER A 109 -11.23 -9.39 -5.18
C SER A 109 -11.09 -10.91 -5.25
N ARG A 110 -10.62 -11.58 -4.21
CA ARG A 110 -10.35 -13.03 -4.19
C ARG A 110 -11.56 -13.84 -3.71
N ILE A 111 -12.77 -13.41 -4.07
CA ILE A 111 -14.03 -13.98 -3.60
C ILE A 111 -14.11 -15.48 -3.90
N GLU A 112 -13.81 -15.88 -5.16
CA GLU A 112 -13.91 -17.27 -5.62
C GLU A 112 -12.93 -18.24 -4.94
N TRP A 113 -11.93 -17.69 -4.22
CA TRP A 113 -10.97 -18.55 -3.52
C TRP A 113 -11.60 -19.30 -2.35
N PHE A 114 -12.61 -18.71 -1.71
CA PHE A 114 -13.13 -19.20 -0.43
C PHE A 114 -14.64 -19.36 -0.38
N LEU A 115 -15.38 -18.79 -1.34
CA LEU A 115 -16.84 -18.69 -1.29
C LEU A 115 -17.56 -20.05 -1.24
N ASP A 116 -16.90 -21.12 -1.70
CA ASP A 116 -17.45 -22.48 -1.64
C ASP A 116 -17.77 -22.92 -0.21
N ASN A 117 -17.02 -22.44 0.80
CA ASN A 117 -17.13 -22.93 2.17
C ASN A 117 -17.11 -21.84 3.26
N HIS A 118 -16.74 -20.60 2.94
CA HIS A 118 -16.60 -19.53 3.92
C HIS A 118 -17.37 -18.28 3.50
N ASP A 119 -18.08 -17.65 4.44
CA ASP A 119 -18.48 -16.25 4.27
C ASP A 119 -17.23 -15.37 4.27
N ILE A 120 -17.23 -14.30 3.46
CA ILE A 120 -16.17 -13.31 3.45
C ILE A 120 -16.69 -12.02 4.06
N VAL A 121 -15.99 -11.49 5.05
CA VAL A 121 -16.42 -10.32 5.81
C VAL A 121 -15.41 -9.19 5.70
N LEU A 122 -15.92 -8.00 5.38
CA LEU A 122 -15.18 -6.74 5.35
C LEU A 122 -15.78 -5.82 6.40
N VAL A 123 -14.98 -5.42 7.39
CA VAL A 123 -15.32 -4.39 8.36
C VAL A 123 -14.56 -3.13 7.98
N GLY A 124 -15.26 -2.05 7.69
CA GLY A 124 -14.63 -0.81 7.26
C GLY A 124 -13.74 -0.21 8.35
N TYR A 125 -12.60 0.32 7.95
CA TYR A 125 -11.68 0.95 8.88
C TYR A 125 -12.19 2.32 9.35
N ARG A 126 -12.19 2.55 10.68
CA ARG A 126 -12.45 3.88 11.25
C ARG A 126 -11.43 4.89 10.71
N GLY A 127 -11.85 6.11 10.51
CA GLY A 127 -11.01 7.15 9.91
C GLY A 127 -10.94 7.11 8.39
N ILE A 128 -11.44 6.03 7.76
CA ILE A 128 -11.42 5.85 6.30
C ILE A 128 -12.81 5.54 5.76
N ASP A 129 -13.36 4.39 6.13
CA ASP A 129 -14.59 3.85 5.53
C ASP A 129 -15.87 4.28 6.26
N GLY A 130 -15.71 4.70 7.52
CA GLY A 130 -16.82 5.03 8.41
C GLY A 130 -17.40 6.43 8.22
N SER A 131 -18.25 6.84 9.19
CA SER A 131 -18.88 8.17 9.24
C SER A 131 -17.88 9.32 9.39
N VAL A 132 -16.64 9.02 9.79
CA VAL A 132 -15.54 9.99 9.93
C VAL A 132 -14.43 9.65 8.94
N PHE A 133 -13.87 10.70 8.35
CA PHE A 133 -12.74 10.60 7.43
C PHE A 133 -11.59 11.50 7.89
N LEU A 134 -10.42 10.92 8.11
CA LEU A 134 -9.23 11.64 8.55
C LEU A 134 -8.37 12.07 7.35
N GLY A 135 -8.98 12.67 6.34
CA GLY A 135 -8.28 13.26 5.20
C GLY A 135 -7.68 14.61 5.56
N CYS A 136 -6.51 14.92 4.96
CA CYS A 136 -5.77 16.16 5.17
C CYS A 136 -5.57 16.90 3.84
N PRO A 137 -6.59 17.61 3.33
CA PRO A 137 -6.45 18.41 2.11
C PRO A 137 -5.38 19.49 2.23
N GLU A 138 -5.07 19.95 3.45
CA GLU A 138 -3.98 20.88 3.76
C GLU A 138 -2.63 20.30 3.31
N LEU A 139 -2.38 19.03 3.63
CA LEU A 139 -1.16 18.32 3.24
C LEU A 139 -1.13 18.03 1.73
N ASP A 140 -2.25 17.65 1.15
CA ASP A 140 -2.35 17.40 -0.30
C ASP A 140 -1.94 18.62 -1.13
N VAL A 141 -2.33 19.83 -0.71
CA VAL A 141 -1.94 21.08 -1.37
C VAL A 141 -0.42 21.26 -1.30
N VAL A 142 0.16 21.16 -0.11
CA VAL A 142 1.61 21.36 0.11
C VAL A 142 2.43 20.35 -0.69
N MET A 143 2.03 19.08 -0.70
CA MET A 143 2.75 18.04 -1.43
C MET A 143 2.69 18.25 -2.95
N ARG A 144 1.57 18.71 -3.50
CA ARG A 144 1.42 18.97 -4.94
C ARG A 144 2.16 20.22 -5.43
N GLU A 145 2.26 21.23 -4.56
CA GLU A 145 2.95 22.48 -4.87
C GLU A 145 4.45 22.39 -4.64
N SER A 146 4.92 21.38 -3.92
CA SER A 146 6.34 21.18 -3.66
C SER A 146 7.09 20.74 -4.91
N ARG A 147 8.26 21.35 -5.12
CA ARG A 147 9.19 20.94 -6.20
C ARG A 147 10.12 19.81 -5.78
N SER A 148 10.37 19.66 -4.49
CA SER A 148 11.17 18.61 -3.89
C SER A 148 10.53 18.22 -2.56
N LEU A 149 9.90 17.05 -2.54
CA LEU A 149 9.05 16.59 -1.43
C LEU A 149 9.83 16.39 -0.13
N MET A 150 11.10 15.97 -0.22
CA MET A 150 11.93 15.65 0.94
C MET A 150 12.94 16.77 1.28
N SER A 151 12.85 17.95 0.64
CA SER A 151 13.68 19.08 1.04
C SER A 151 13.31 19.57 2.44
N PRO A 152 14.26 20.10 3.24
CA PRO A 152 13.99 20.59 4.60
C PRO A 152 12.84 21.61 4.67
N SER A 153 12.72 22.47 3.67
CA SER A 153 11.62 23.45 3.58
C SER A 153 10.27 22.79 3.31
N SER A 154 10.24 21.80 2.41
CA SER A 154 9.02 21.07 2.11
C SER A 154 8.57 20.23 3.31
N MET A 155 9.49 19.54 3.97
CA MET A 155 9.19 18.75 5.18
C MET A 155 8.66 19.64 6.31
N THR A 156 9.21 20.85 6.49
CA THR A 156 8.68 21.83 7.45
C THR A 156 7.26 22.26 7.09
N ALA A 157 6.98 22.54 5.81
CA ALA A 157 5.66 22.93 5.35
C ALA A 157 4.64 21.79 5.49
N GLN A 158 5.05 20.54 5.23
CA GLN A 158 4.23 19.35 5.45
C GLN A 158 3.88 19.19 6.95
N GLY A 159 4.85 19.38 7.85
CA GLY A 159 4.61 19.34 9.30
C GLY A 159 3.58 20.39 9.76
N VAL A 160 3.64 21.60 9.22
CA VAL A 160 2.63 22.65 9.49
C VAL A 160 1.26 22.21 8.97
N ALA A 161 1.16 21.73 7.74
CA ALA A 161 -0.09 21.29 7.14
C ALA A 161 -0.74 20.11 7.90
N VAL A 162 0.09 19.19 8.42
CA VAL A 162 -0.39 18.08 9.27
C VAL A 162 -0.95 18.60 10.60
N ALA A 163 -0.30 19.58 11.24
CA ALA A 163 -0.83 20.21 12.45
C ALA A 163 -2.14 20.95 12.19
N GLU A 164 -2.23 21.70 11.09
CA GLU A 164 -3.46 22.41 10.68
C GLU A 164 -4.62 21.43 10.40
N CYS A 165 -4.33 20.28 9.77
CA CYS A 165 -5.30 19.20 9.58
C CYS A 165 -5.82 18.66 10.92
N ALA A 166 -4.92 18.32 11.85
CA ALA A 166 -5.30 17.83 13.17
C ALA A 166 -6.15 18.85 13.94
N ASP A 167 -5.79 20.13 13.90
CA ASP A 167 -6.54 21.23 14.52
C ASP A 167 -7.92 21.41 13.89
N ARG A 168 -8.06 21.26 12.57
CA ARG A 168 -9.36 21.32 11.90
C ARG A 168 -10.26 20.17 12.35
N LEU A 169 -9.76 18.94 12.29
CA LEU A 169 -10.51 17.75 12.69
C LEU A 169 -10.97 17.84 14.15
N THR A 170 -10.08 18.31 15.05
CA THR A 170 -10.43 18.55 16.46
C THR A 170 -11.52 19.60 16.61
N ARG A 171 -11.47 20.72 15.86
CA ARG A 171 -12.53 21.74 15.85
C ARG A 171 -13.86 21.23 15.27
N GLU A 172 -13.83 20.24 14.40
CA GLU A 172 -15.01 19.52 13.91
C GLU A 172 -15.57 18.54 14.95
N GLY A 173 -14.95 18.44 16.13
CA GLY A 173 -15.39 17.57 17.22
C GLY A 173 -14.94 16.13 17.07
N ILE A 174 -13.89 15.85 16.30
CA ILE A 174 -13.31 14.53 16.15
C ILE A 174 -12.30 14.31 17.30
N ASP A 175 -12.48 13.22 18.05
CA ASP A 175 -11.51 12.78 19.06
C ASP A 175 -10.43 11.92 18.40
N LEU A 176 -9.30 12.54 18.01
CA LEU A 176 -8.19 11.85 17.34
C LEU A 176 -7.57 10.73 18.18
N ALA A 177 -7.78 10.72 19.52
CA ALA A 177 -7.34 9.63 20.38
C ALA A 177 -8.06 8.30 20.10
N GLY A 178 -9.23 8.35 19.49
CA GLY A 178 -10.02 7.18 19.11
C GLY A 178 -9.61 6.50 17.81
N TYR A 179 -8.51 6.89 17.15
CA TYR A 179 -8.14 6.35 15.83
C TYR A 179 -6.85 5.51 15.84
N THR A 180 -6.61 4.82 16.93
CA THR A 180 -5.45 3.93 17.08
C THR A 180 -5.66 2.58 16.38
N VAL A 181 -4.58 1.81 16.17
CA VAL A 181 -4.65 0.43 15.67
C VAL A 181 -5.47 -0.48 16.59
N LEU A 182 -5.44 -0.24 17.90
CA LEU A 182 -6.17 -1.04 18.88
C LEU A 182 -7.68 -0.85 18.75
N GLU A 183 -8.13 0.37 18.52
CA GLU A 183 -9.53 0.69 18.24
C GLU A 183 -10.05 0.03 16.96
N VAL A 184 -9.18 -0.10 15.93
CA VAL A 184 -9.54 -0.86 14.69
C VAL A 184 -9.74 -2.34 15.00
N VAL A 185 -8.87 -2.92 15.83
CA VAL A 185 -9.00 -4.33 16.25
C VAL A 185 -10.31 -4.56 17.03
N ASP A 186 -10.67 -3.63 17.91
CA ASP A 186 -11.92 -3.68 18.65
C ASP A 186 -13.16 -3.48 17.73
N ASP A 187 -13.01 -2.78 16.61
CA ASP A 187 -14.06 -2.66 15.59
C ASP A 187 -14.27 -3.97 14.82
N ILE A 188 -13.18 -4.69 14.49
CA ILE A 188 -13.26 -6.02 13.89
C ILE A 188 -14.03 -6.98 14.81
N GLU A 189 -13.72 -6.95 16.11
CA GLU A 189 -14.45 -7.73 17.12
C GLU A 189 -15.91 -7.29 17.26
N ALA A 190 -16.21 -5.99 17.15
CA ALA A 190 -17.59 -5.50 17.13
C ALA A 190 -18.34 -6.03 15.90
N GLY A 191 -17.70 -6.03 14.71
CA GLY A 191 -18.26 -6.63 13.49
C GLY A 191 -18.54 -8.13 13.64
N ARG A 192 -17.60 -8.90 14.22
CA ARG A 192 -17.80 -10.33 14.52
C ARG A 192 -19.04 -10.55 15.39
N ARG A 193 -19.15 -9.77 16.48
CA ARG A 193 -20.31 -9.88 17.42
C ARG A 193 -21.60 -9.49 16.74
N ALA A 194 -21.63 -8.42 15.97
CA ALA A 194 -22.80 -7.94 15.26
C ALA A 194 -23.35 -8.97 14.26
N LEU A 195 -22.45 -9.73 13.61
CA LEU A 195 -22.80 -10.82 12.69
C LEU A 195 -23.09 -12.16 13.39
N GLY A 196 -22.85 -12.27 14.70
CA GLY A 196 -23.16 -13.45 15.51
C GLY A 196 -22.19 -14.63 15.34
N TYR A 197 -21.00 -14.41 14.78
CA TYR A 197 -20.01 -15.48 14.66
C TYR A 197 -19.32 -15.77 15.99
N ASP A 198 -19.13 -17.04 16.33
CA ASP A 198 -18.40 -17.43 17.54
C ASP A 198 -16.88 -17.29 17.35
N ARG A 199 -16.37 -17.81 16.24
CA ARG A 199 -14.96 -17.74 15.84
C ARG A 199 -14.85 -17.28 14.39
N ILE A 200 -13.70 -16.71 14.04
CA ILE A 200 -13.39 -16.22 12.69
C ILE A 200 -12.01 -16.69 12.23
N ASN A 201 -11.81 -16.71 10.94
CA ASN A 201 -10.49 -16.73 10.32
C ASN A 201 -10.09 -15.30 9.97
N LEU A 202 -8.79 -14.99 10.00
CA LEU A 202 -8.23 -13.75 9.47
C LEU A 202 -7.37 -14.03 8.24
N GLU A 203 -7.67 -13.36 7.13
CA GLU A 203 -6.75 -13.17 6.01
C GLU A 203 -6.28 -11.72 6.04
N SER A 204 -4.99 -11.49 6.09
CA SER A 204 -4.44 -10.16 6.25
C SER A 204 -3.24 -9.91 5.35
N ALA A 205 -3.05 -8.65 4.92
CA ALA A 205 -1.99 -8.26 4.02
C ALA A 205 -1.28 -6.99 4.51
N SER A 206 0.09 -6.99 4.48
CA SER A 206 0.90 -5.81 4.81
C SER A 206 0.51 -5.21 6.19
N TYR A 207 0.11 -3.94 6.26
CA TYR A 207 -0.41 -3.32 7.50
C TYR A 207 -1.50 -4.16 8.19
N GLY A 208 -2.39 -4.78 7.44
CA GLY A 208 -3.45 -5.63 8.01
C GLY A 208 -2.91 -6.78 8.85
N THR A 209 -1.69 -7.25 8.58
CA THR A 209 -1.03 -8.29 9.40
C THR A 209 -0.69 -7.79 10.81
N ARG A 210 -0.47 -6.47 10.97
CA ARG A 210 -0.29 -5.85 12.29
C ARG A 210 -1.59 -5.90 13.10
N LEU A 211 -2.72 -5.64 12.46
CA LEU A 211 -4.03 -5.78 13.10
C LEU A 211 -4.32 -7.24 13.48
N ALA A 212 -4.00 -8.19 12.59
CA ALA A 212 -4.19 -9.62 12.83
C ALA A 212 -3.35 -10.13 14.00
N GLN A 213 -2.12 -9.65 14.18
CA GLN A 213 -1.29 -9.96 15.34
C GLN A 213 -1.92 -9.45 16.63
N ILE A 214 -2.34 -8.16 16.67
CA ILE A 214 -2.99 -7.60 17.85
C ILE A 214 -4.29 -8.33 18.16
N TYR A 215 -5.08 -8.70 17.13
CA TYR A 215 -6.30 -9.48 17.32
C TYR A 215 -6.00 -10.86 17.93
N SER A 216 -4.94 -11.53 17.48
CA SER A 216 -4.52 -12.84 18.01
C SER A 216 -4.08 -12.78 19.49
N TRP A 217 -3.58 -11.62 19.95
CA TRP A 217 -3.20 -11.41 21.34
C TRP A 217 -4.35 -10.97 22.24
N ARG A 218 -5.32 -10.25 21.66
CA ARG A 218 -6.43 -9.64 22.39
C ARG A 218 -7.66 -10.55 22.46
N TYR A 219 -7.90 -11.32 21.40
CA TYR A 219 -9.07 -12.19 21.24
C TYR A 219 -8.70 -13.61 20.75
N PRO A 220 -7.69 -14.27 21.37
CA PRO A 220 -7.18 -15.56 20.89
C PRO A 220 -8.28 -16.64 20.79
N GLU A 221 -9.23 -16.64 21.72
CA GLU A 221 -10.33 -17.60 21.75
C GLU A 221 -11.38 -17.38 20.66
N ARG A 222 -11.36 -16.22 19.99
CA ARG A 222 -12.26 -15.87 18.88
C ARG A 222 -11.61 -16.08 17.51
N LEU A 223 -10.34 -16.38 17.47
CA LEU A 223 -9.59 -16.59 16.24
C LEU A 223 -9.39 -18.10 16.01
N HIS A 224 -9.87 -18.59 14.86
CA HIS A 224 -9.68 -19.98 14.45
C HIS A 224 -8.32 -20.15 13.78
N ARG A 225 -8.07 -19.45 12.67
CA ARG A 225 -6.81 -19.45 11.94
C ARG A 225 -6.45 -18.05 11.47
N ASN A 226 -5.15 -17.82 11.33
CA ASN A 226 -4.59 -16.53 10.93
C ASN A 226 -3.62 -16.69 9.76
N ALA A 227 -3.99 -16.21 8.57
CA ALA A 227 -3.12 -16.16 7.40
C ALA A 227 -2.64 -14.72 7.18
N MET A 228 -1.35 -14.51 7.23
CA MET A 228 -0.67 -13.22 7.10
C MET A 228 0.22 -13.19 5.86
N VAL A 229 -0.02 -12.26 4.93
CA VAL A 229 0.73 -12.09 3.68
C VAL A 229 1.50 -10.78 3.72
N ALA A 230 2.81 -10.84 3.46
CA ALA A 230 3.72 -9.69 3.57
C ALA A 230 3.70 -9.11 4.99
N VAL A 231 4.27 -9.84 5.92
CA VAL A 231 4.08 -9.69 7.37
C VAL A 231 4.82 -8.49 7.94
N ASN A 232 4.10 -7.62 8.65
CA ASN A 232 4.65 -6.46 9.35
C ASN A 232 4.61 -6.65 10.88
N PRO A 233 5.70 -7.09 11.53
CA PRO A 233 5.76 -7.22 12.98
C PRO A 233 5.78 -5.85 13.70
N PRO A 234 5.56 -5.80 15.02
CA PRO A 234 5.75 -4.61 15.83
C PRO A 234 7.11 -3.93 15.64
N GLY A 235 7.13 -2.60 15.65
CA GLY A 235 8.34 -1.80 15.47
C GLY A 235 8.88 -1.79 14.04
N ARG A 236 8.06 -2.13 13.03
CA ARG A 236 8.46 -2.24 11.63
C ARG A 236 7.58 -1.44 10.67
N PHE A 237 7.01 -0.35 11.14
CA PHE A 237 6.33 0.63 10.27
C PHE A 237 7.30 1.56 9.56
N GLU A 238 8.55 1.54 9.97
CA GLU A 238 9.62 2.30 9.36
C GLU A 238 10.30 1.48 8.26
N TRP A 239 10.52 2.13 7.11
CA TRP A 239 11.27 1.56 6.00
C TRP A 239 12.73 1.98 6.11
N ASP A 240 13.52 1.17 6.80
CA ASP A 240 14.94 1.39 7.03
C ASP A 240 15.74 1.43 5.72
N GLY A 241 16.60 2.42 5.56
CA GLY A 241 17.47 2.56 4.39
C GLY A 241 18.43 1.38 4.19
N ALA A 242 18.84 0.71 5.27
CA ALA A 242 19.65 -0.52 5.18
C ALA A 242 18.87 -1.67 4.54
N ILE A 243 17.56 -1.75 4.78
CA ILE A 243 16.68 -2.76 4.17
C ILE A 243 16.59 -2.51 2.67
N LEU A 244 16.35 -1.26 2.26
CA LEU A 244 16.28 -0.90 0.84
C LEU A 244 17.60 -1.24 0.13
N GLU A 245 18.74 -0.91 0.73
CA GLU A 245 20.04 -1.23 0.16
C GLU A 245 20.27 -2.74 0.06
N ASP A 246 19.90 -3.53 1.08
CA ASP A 246 20.02 -4.99 1.03
C ASP A 246 19.17 -5.58 -0.12
N GLN A 247 17.98 -5.06 -0.35
CA GLN A 247 17.14 -5.50 -1.47
C GLN A 247 17.74 -5.11 -2.84
N ILE A 248 18.27 -3.89 -2.99
CA ILE A 248 18.97 -3.49 -4.22
C ILE A 248 20.16 -4.41 -4.49
N ARG A 249 20.94 -4.76 -3.45
CA ARG A 249 22.06 -5.70 -3.58
C ARG A 249 21.59 -7.12 -3.94
N ARG A 250 20.39 -7.54 -3.52
CA ARG A 250 19.78 -8.80 -3.95
C ARG A 250 19.44 -8.75 -5.44
N TYR A 251 18.78 -7.68 -5.89
CA TYR A 251 18.53 -7.46 -7.32
C TYR A 251 19.83 -7.38 -8.13
N ALA A 252 20.90 -6.79 -7.61
CA ALA A 252 22.20 -6.74 -8.29
C ALA A 252 22.79 -8.14 -8.50
N ARG A 253 22.65 -9.06 -7.53
CA ARG A 253 23.07 -10.47 -7.71
C ARG A 253 22.22 -11.19 -8.76
N LEU A 254 20.91 -10.93 -8.82
CA LEU A 254 20.03 -11.49 -9.84
C LEU A 254 20.36 -10.92 -11.22
N CYS A 255 20.60 -9.61 -11.31
CA CYS A 255 21.03 -8.93 -12.54
C CYS A 255 22.31 -9.55 -13.13
N ALA A 256 23.31 -9.84 -12.30
CA ALA A 256 24.56 -10.48 -12.76
C ALA A 256 24.33 -11.88 -13.36
N GLY A 257 23.23 -12.54 -13.02
CA GLY A 257 22.83 -13.85 -13.55
C GLY A 257 21.81 -13.79 -14.69
N ASP A 258 21.29 -12.61 -15.02
CA ASP A 258 20.30 -12.37 -16.06
C ASP A 258 20.98 -11.86 -17.35
N GLU A 259 20.64 -12.44 -18.50
CA GLU A 259 21.30 -12.12 -19.78
C GLU A 259 21.05 -10.67 -20.21
N TYR A 260 19.83 -10.17 -20.06
CA TYR A 260 19.49 -8.80 -20.42
C TYR A 260 20.19 -7.79 -19.50
N CYS A 261 20.06 -7.96 -18.19
CA CYS A 261 20.61 -7.02 -17.21
C CYS A 261 22.16 -6.99 -17.25
N SER A 262 22.81 -8.15 -17.29
CA SER A 262 24.28 -8.26 -17.36
C SER A 262 24.86 -7.73 -18.68
N SER A 263 24.06 -7.65 -19.76
CA SER A 263 24.47 -6.98 -20.99
C SER A 263 24.50 -5.45 -20.88
N ARG A 264 23.79 -4.89 -19.88
CA ARG A 264 23.65 -3.45 -19.66
C ARG A 264 24.62 -2.92 -18.60
N THR A 265 25.03 -3.76 -17.65
CA THR A 265 25.94 -3.36 -16.57
C THR A 265 26.71 -4.55 -15.99
N ASP A 266 27.95 -4.31 -15.61
CA ASP A 266 28.74 -5.26 -14.82
C ASP A 266 28.43 -5.15 -13.31
N ASP A 267 27.92 -3.99 -12.85
CA ASP A 267 27.55 -3.71 -11.46
C ASP A 267 26.35 -2.75 -11.38
N LEU A 268 25.17 -3.32 -11.09
CA LEU A 268 23.92 -2.54 -10.96
C LEU A 268 24.00 -1.48 -9.84
N VAL A 269 24.67 -1.80 -8.72
CA VAL A 269 24.80 -0.85 -7.60
C VAL A 269 25.64 0.35 -8.00
N GLU A 270 26.74 0.12 -8.72
CA GLU A 270 27.61 1.19 -9.21
C GLU A 270 26.93 2.02 -10.31
N SER A 271 26.13 1.40 -11.18
CA SER A 271 25.33 2.13 -12.16
C SER A 271 24.33 3.08 -11.49
N ILE A 272 23.65 2.62 -10.44
CA ILE A 272 22.74 3.47 -9.64
C ILE A 272 23.51 4.62 -8.99
N ARG A 273 24.70 4.35 -8.44
CA ARG A 273 25.55 5.38 -7.81
C ARG A 273 25.97 6.45 -8.82
N THR A 274 26.48 6.03 -9.98
CA THR A 274 26.87 6.93 -11.07
C THR A 274 25.69 7.81 -11.51
N ALA A 275 24.52 7.19 -11.74
CA ALA A 275 23.33 7.91 -12.13
C ALA A 275 22.86 8.94 -11.07
N LEU A 276 23.06 8.64 -9.77
CA LEU A 276 22.75 9.56 -8.66
C LEU A 276 23.73 10.73 -8.58
N GLU A 277 25.03 10.47 -8.76
CA GLU A 277 26.09 11.47 -8.68
C GLU A 277 26.04 12.44 -9.86
N GLU A 278 25.71 11.93 -11.05
CA GLU A 278 25.67 12.70 -12.30
C GLU A 278 24.26 13.23 -12.64
N MET A 279 23.27 13.04 -11.75
CA MET A 279 21.87 13.40 -11.99
C MET A 279 21.74 14.91 -12.26
N PRO A 280 21.28 15.32 -13.46
CA PRO A 280 21.12 16.73 -13.80
C PRO A 280 19.81 17.28 -13.22
N GLU A 281 19.72 18.60 -13.08
CA GLU A 281 18.45 19.25 -12.71
C GLU A 281 17.36 19.14 -13.79
N ARG A 282 17.74 18.85 -15.04
CA ARG A 282 16.82 18.80 -16.20
C ARG A 282 17.29 17.80 -17.26
N TRP A 283 16.31 17.17 -17.88
CA TRP A 283 16.46 16.51 -19.18
C TRP A 283 15.74 17.35 -20.25
N LEU A 284 16.47 17.89 -21.23
CA LEU A 284 15.96 18.92 -22.16
C LEU A 284 15.38 20.11 -21.36
N VAL A 285 14.07 20.34 -21.49
CA VAL A 285 13.34 21.41 -20.78
C VAL A 285 12.59 20.89 -19.55
N PHE A 286 12.56 19.59 -19.32
CA PHE A 286 11.81 18.93 -18.26
C PHE A 286 12.67 18.82 -17.00
N PRO A 287 12.12 19.12 -15.81
CA PRO A 287 12.85 18.95 -14.56
C PRO A 287 13.12 17.47 -14.25
N VAL A 288 14.21 17.21 -13.56
CA VAL A 288 14.51 15.93 -12.91
C VAL A 288 14.60 16.20 -11.42
N ASP A 289 13.68 15.64 -10.66
CA ASP A 289 13.61 15.75 -9.20
C ASP A 289 14.13 14.48 -8.54
N ARG A 290 15.21 14.62 -7.78
CA ARG A 290 15.85 13.49 -7.10
C ARG A 290 14.88 12.79 -6.14
N ASP A 291 14.11 13.53 -5.35
CA ASP A 291 13.22 12.98 -4.33
C ASP A 291 12.09 12.15 -4.97
N ALA A 292 11.56 12.68 -6.08
CA ALA A 292 10.55 11.96 -6.88
C ALA A 292 11.09 10.64 -7.42
N VAL A 293 12.32 10.63 -7.93
CA VAL A 293 12.97 9.43 -8.47
C VAL A 293 13.24 8.40 -7.35
N LEU A 294 13.74 8.85 -6.19
CA LEU A 294 13.99 7.97 -5.05
C LEU A 294 12.72 7.33 -4.52
N PHE A 295 11.65 8.12 -4.34
CA PHE A 295 10.35 7.61 -3.89
C PHE A 295 9.72 6.64 -4.91
N ALA A 296 9.76 7.01 -6.20
CA ALA A 296 9.27 6.14 -7.26
C ALA A 296 10.07 4.83 -7.37
N THR A 297 11.37 4.86 -7.09
CA THR A 297 12.20 3.65 -7.01
C THR A 297 11.72 2.73 -5.89
N PHE A 298 11.51 3.26 -4.69
CA PHE A 298 10.96 2.48 -3.58
C PHE A 298 9.61 1.85 -3.95
N MET A 299 8.68 2.63 -4.50
CA MET A 299 7.37 2.14 -4.92
C MET A 299 7.46 1.12 -6.06
N GLY A 300 8.41 1.30 -6.99
CA GLY A 300 8.64 0.38 -8.11
C GLY A 300 9.19 -0.99 -7.67
N LEU A 301 9.77 -1.09 -6.48
CA LEU A 301 10.24 -2.36 -5.91
C LEU A 301 9.17 -3.15 -5.13
N TYR A 302 7.92 -2.68 -5.10
CA TYR A 302 6.79 -3.42 -4.52
C TYR A 302 6.38 -4.64 -5.36
N SER A 303 6.75 -4.68 -6.64
CA SER A 303 6.53 -5.85 -7.52
C SER A 303 7.75 -6.08 -8.38
N VAL A 304 8.07 -7.34 -8.66
CA VAL A 304 9.19 -7.71 -9.53
C VAL A 304 8.94 -7.28 -11.00
N GLU A 305 7.68 -7.17 -11.41
CA GLU A 305 7.34 -6.65 -12.75
C GLU A 305 7.68 -5.15 -12.89
N SER A 306 7.37 -4.33 -11.86
CA SER A 306 7.72 -2.91 -11.86
C SER A 306 9.19 -2.65 -11.58
N ALA A 307 9.89 -3.57 -10.89
CA ALA A 307 11.32 -3.50 -10.65
C ALA A 307 12.12 -3.46 -11.95
N ALA A 308 11.73 -4.24 -12.99
CA ALA A 308 12.37 -4.21 -14.31
C ALA A 308 12.40 -2.81 -14.92
N SER A 309 11.25 -2.13 -14.96
CA SER A 309 11.14 -0.75 -15.46
C SER A 309 11.87 0.27 -14.57
N THR A 310 11.92 0.01 -13.26
CA THR A 310 12.64 0.84 -12.29
C THR A 310 14.15 0.79 -12.53
N PHE A 311 14.71 -0.42 -12.69
CA PHE A 311 16.14 -0.56 -12.98
C PHE A 311 16.52 -0.08 -14.38
N ASP A 312 15.63 -0.20 -15.39
CA ASP A 312 15.86 0.38 -16.72
C ASP A 312 16.04 1.91 -16.66
N VAL A 313 15.31 2.61 -15.78
CA VAL A 313 15.52 4.05 -15.56
C VAL A 313 16.93 4.35 -15.04
N TRP A 314 17.40 3.57 -14.05
CA TRP A 314 18.72 3.77 -13.47
C TRP A 314 19.85 3.40 -14.43
N LEU A 315 19.73 2.30 -15.16
CA LEU A 315 20.70 1.87 -16.15
C LEU A 315 20.79 2.86 -17.31
N SER A 316 19.64 3.36 -17.79
CA SER A 316 19.62 4.39 -18.85
C SER A 316 20.25 5.70 -18.36
N ALA A 317 20.00 6.08 -17.12
CA ALA A 317 20.61 7.29 -16.53
C ALA A 317 22.12 7.14 -16.36
N ALA A 318 22.64 5.97 -15.98
CA ALA A 318 24.07 5.69 -15.95
C ALA A 318 24.73 5.81 -17.33
N ASP A 319 23.98 5.56 -18.41
CA ASP A 319 24.37 5.79 -19.80
C ASP A 319 24.17 7.26 -20.26
N GLY A 320 23.77 8.18 -19.35
CA GLY A 320 23.52 9.61 -19.63
C GLY A 320 22.11 9.93 -20.14
N ASP A 321 21.19 8.96 -20.17
CA ASP A 321 19.79 9.16 -20.58
C ASP A 321 18.85 9.34 -19.38
N TYR A 322 18.61 10.57 -18.97
CA TYR A 322 17.73 10.92 -17.84
C TYR A 322 16.25 11.10 -18.23
N SER A 323 15.85 10.70 -19.43
CA SER A 323 14.48 10.86 -19.92
C SER A 323 13.44 10.14 -19.05
N GLY A 324 13.76 8.93 -18.56
CA GLY A 324 12.90 8.18 -17.64
C GLY A 324 12.71 8.88 -16.29
N MET A 325 13.77 9.46 -15.75
CA MET A 325 13.70 10.24 -14.49
C MET A 325 12.87 11.51 -14.64
N ALA A 326 12.98 12.20 -15.78
CA ALA A 326 12.12 13.36 -16.08
C ALA A 326 10.64 12.97 -16.21
N LEU A 327 10.34 11.81 -16.80
CA LEU A 327 8.96 11.30 -16.87
C LEU A 327 8.41 10.98 -15.47
N ILE A 328 9.19 10.31 -14.63
CA ILE A 328 8.83 10.04 -13.23
C ILE A 328 8.53 11.35 -12.50
N THR A 329 9.40 12.34 -12.61
CA THR A 329 9.23 13.67 -12.00
C THR A 329 7.91 14.31 -12.45
N ALA A 330 7.62 14.29 -13.74
CA ALA A 330 6.38 14.85 -14.28
C ALA A 330 5.11 14.09 -13.82
N ALA A 331 5.23 12.78 -13.59
CA ALA A 331 4.14 11.92 -13.14
C ALA A 331 3.93 11.95 -11.62
N MET A 332 4.89 12.42 -10.83
CA MET A 332 4.88 12.34 -9.36
C MET A 332 3.60 12.90 -8.75
N GLY A 333 3.15 14.08 -9.18
CA GLY A 333 1.91 14.67 -8.68
C GLY A 333 0.64 13.86 -8.99
N GLN A 334 0.71 12.90 -9.94
CA GLN A 334 -0.37 11.97 -10.24
C GLN A 334 -0.24 10.64 -9.47
N MET A 335 0.95 10.32 -8.98
CA MET A 335 1.23 9.10 -8.22
C MET A 335 0.83 9.23 -6.75
N LEU A 336 0.73 10.46 -6.23
CA LEU A 336 0.26 10.69 -4.87
C LEU A 336 -1.25 10.38 -4.81
N PRO A 337 -1.69 9.48 -3.91
CA PRO A 337 -3.10 9.11 -3.78
C PRO A 337 -3.97 10.34 -3.46
N ARG A 338 -5.05 10.55 -4.22
CA ARG A 338 -5.96 11.69 -4.00
C ARG A 338 -6.86 11.50 -2.79
N ASP A 339 -7.17 10.24 -2.50
CA ASP A 339 -8.13 9.85 -1.45
C ASP A 339 -7.46 9.14 -0.28
N TYR A 340 -6.15 9.37 -0.11
CA TYR A 340 -5.41 8.79 1.00
C TYR A 340 -5.75 9.54 2.30
N ALA A 341 -6.13 8.78 3.31
CA ALA A 341 -6.46 9.35 4.63
C ALA A 341 -5.18 9.58 5.44
N TRP A 342 -4.44 10.67 5.14
CA TRP A 342 -3.17 10.99 5.77
C TRP A 342 -3.22 11.02 7.30
N GLY A 343 -4.29 11.61 7.86
CA GLY A 343 -4.49 11.62 9.30
C GLY A 343 -4.72 10.23 9.88
N ASP A 344 -5.38 9.35 9.14
CA ASP A 344 -5.56 7.96 9.55
C ASP A 344 -4.23 7.19 9.53
N GLY A 345 -3.45 7.35 8.45
CA GLY A 345 -2.11 6.77 8.35
C GLY A 345 -1.22 7.20 9.51
N ALA A 346 -1.17 8.50 9.82
CA ALA A 346 -0.41 9.04 10.93
C ALA A 346 -0.91 8.51 12.30
N SER A 347 -2.23 8.53 12.56
CA SER A 347 -2.80 8.03 13.82
C SER A 347 -2.42 6.58 14.09
N LYS A 348 -2.54 5.72 13.08
CA LYS A 348 -2.28 4.28 13.22
C LYS A 348 -0.79 3.97 13.35
N ALA A 349 0.04 4.56 12.51
CA ALA A 349 1.47 4.34 12.57
C ALA A 349 2.07 4.86 13.89
N LEU A 350 1.79 6.10 14.28
CA LEU A 350 2.31 6.70 15.51
C LEU A 350 1.78 6.00 16.77
N SER A 351 0.54 5.50 16.77
CA SER A 351 0.00 4.79 17.92
C SER A 351 0.66 3.44 18.17
N ALA A 352 1.11 2.77 17.10
CA ALA A 352 1.65 1.42 17.17
C ALA A 352 3.18 1.37 17.31
N ASP A 353 3.90 2.12 16.47
CA ASP A 353 5.32 1.86 16.24
C ASP A 353 6.22 3.08 16.47
N TYR A 354 5.73 4.32 16.26
CA TYR A 354 6.55 5.49 16.47
C TYR A 354 7.08 5.57 17.92
N ASP A 355 8.38 5.84 18.10
CA ASP A 355 9.08 5.74 19.37
C ASP A 355 8.97 4.35 20.04
N PHE A 356 8.86 3.31 19.24
CA PHE A 356 8.86 1.95 19.77
C PHE A 356 10.13 1.67 20.60
N ASP A 357 11.30 2.02 20.07
CA ASP A 357 12.55 2.03 20.80
C ASP A 357 12.81 3.45 21.33
N PRO A 358 12.79 3.68 22.66
CA PRO A 358 13.08 4.99 23.22
C PRO A 358 14.53 5.45 22.98
N SER A 359 15.43 4.56 22.53
CA SER A 359 16.78 4.91 22.10
C SER A 359 16.86 5.30 20.62
N ALA A 360 15.83 5.01 19.83
CA ALA A 360 15.77 5.34 18.40
C ALA A 360 15.52 6.83 18.20
N ASN A 361 16.27 7.43 17.27
CA ASN A 361 16.03 8.78 16.79
C ASN A 361 15.45 8.72 15.39
N TYR A 362 14.15 8.55 15.28
CA TYR A 362 13.45 8.41 13.99
C TYR A 362 13.73 9.56 13.02
N SER A 363 13.90 10.78 13.52
CA SER A 363 14.30 11.91 12.67
C SER A 363 15.70 11.74 12.07
N ALA A 364 16.62 11.09 12.79
CA ALA A 364 17.96 10.79 12.29
C ALA A 364 17.96 9.54 11.40
N GLU A 365 17.10 8.55 11.69
CA GLU A 365 17.01 7.31 10.95
C GLU A 365 16.34 7.48 9.59
N VAL A 366 15.35 8.37 9.48
CA VAL A 366 14.72 8.72 8.19
C VAL A 366 15.53 9.71 7.37
N THR A 367 16.48 10.43 7.99
CA THR A 367 17.39 11.32 7.24
C THR A 367 18.29 10.45 6.35
N PRO A 368 18.60 10.90 5.10
CA PRO A 368 19.50 10.16 4.23
C PRO A 368 20.81 9.83 4.95
N GLY A 369 20.98 8.54 5.29
CA GLY A 369 22.17 8.02 5.96
C GLY A 369 23.24 7.59 4.96
N PRO A 370 24.14 6.68 5.33
CA PRO A 370 25.22 6.18 4.46
C PRO A 370 24.72 5.27 3.31
N TYR A 371 23.41 5.05 3.21
CA TYR A 371 22.81 4.16 2.23
C TYR A 371 22.59 4.84 0.88
N LEU A 372 22.71 4.08 -0.19
CA LEU A 372 22.67 4.54 -1.59
C LEU A 372 21.44 5.39 -1.91
N LEU A 373 20.25 4.90 -1.54
CA LEU A 373 18.98 5.59 -1.80
C LEU A 373 18.35 6.18 -0.52
N GLY A 374 18.94 5.94 0.67
CA GLY A 374 18.35 6.32 1.94
C GLY A 374 17.02 5.62 2.21
N SER A 375 16.12 6.31 2.89
CA SER A 375 14.76 5.84 3.19
C SER A 375 13.71 6.85 2.69
N PRO A 376 13.44 6.91 1.38
CA PRO A 376 12.57 7.95 0.82
C PRO A 376 11.12 7.85 1.32
N ALA A 377 10.60 6.64 1.52
CA ALA A 377 9.24 6.44 2.00
C ALA A 377 9.08 6.83 3.48
N SER A 378 10.04 6.47 4.34
CA SER A 378 10.03 6.90 5.74
C SER A 378 10.24 8.41 5.86
N THR A 379 11.15 8.99 5.08
CA THR A 379 11.37 10.45 5.06
C THR A 379 10.07 11.18 4.72
N LEU A 380 9.36 10.74 3.67
CA LEU A 380 8.10 11.35 3.26
C LEU A 380 6.97 11.11 4.30
N GLY A 381 6.86 9.90 4.82
CA GLY A 381 5.78 9.53 5.75
C GLY A 381 5.97 10.08 7.15
N TRP A 382 7.19 10.07 7.68
CA TRP A 382 7.46 10.38 9.09
C TRP A 382 7.87 11.83 9.37
N ALA A 383 8.44 12.54 8.39
CA ALA A 383 8.86 13.92 8.58
C ALA A 383 7.72 14.85 9.02
N ALA A 384 6.53 14.63 8.47
CA ALA A 384 5.32 15.37 8.82
C ALA A 384 4.58 14.76 10.02
N ALA A 385 4.68 13.45 10.24
CA ALA A 385 3.90 12.72 11.22
C ALA A 385 4.14 13.19 12.66
N GLY A 386 5.35 13.66 13.01
CA GLY A 386 5.67 14.20 14.33
C GLY A 386 4.82 15.40 14.77
N SER A 387 4.12 16.06 13.85
CA SER A 387 3.16 17.13 14.12
C SER A 387 1.74 16.64 14.39
N TRP A 388 1.47 15.33 14.23
CA TRP A 388 0.17 14.72 14.51
C TRP A 388 0.05 14.33 15.99
N PRO A 389 -1.08 14.61 16.67
CA PRO A 389 -1.29 14.17 18.04
C PRO A 389 -1.47 12.66 18.09
N ALA A 390 -0.47 11.94 18.60
CA ALA A 390 -0.49 10.49 18.67
C ALA A 390 -0.81 10.00 20.09
N ASN A 391 -1.76 9.06 20.18
CA ASN A 391 -2.02 8.31 21.40
C ASN A 391 -1.42 6.91 21.26
N LYS A 392 -0.38 6.64 22.01
CA LYS A 392 0.27 5.32 22.02
C LYS A 392 -0.67 4.27 22.59
N ILE A 393 -0.78 3.14 21.93
CA ILE A 393 -1.45 1.97 22.51
C ILE A 393 -0.59 1.35 23.61
N PRO A 394 -1.18 0.53 24.52
CA PRO A 394 -0.42 -0.15 25.57
C PRO A 394 0.76 -0.94 24.99
N ASP A 395 1.90 -0.91 25.68
CA ASP A 395 3.15 -1.57 25.26
C ASP A 395 2.98 -3.06 25.00
N GLU A 396 2.06 -3.71 25.71
CA GLU A 396 1.72 -5.11 25.46
C GLU A 396 1.23 -5.41 24.03
N TYR A 397 0.76 -4.41 23.28
CA TYR A 397 0.37 -4.54 21.88
C TYR A 397 1.38 -3.90 20.89
N ARG A 398 2.42 -3.26 21.43
CA ARG A 398 3.52 -2.66 20.65
C ARG A 398 4.74 -3.60 20.59
N LEU A 399 4.76 -4.64 21.41
CA LEU A 399 5.81 -5.65 21.49
C LEU A 399 5.29 -6.99 20.93
N VAL A 400 6.17 -7.76 20.28
CA VAL A 400 5.83 -9.12 19.86
C VAL A 400 5.59 -9.99 21.08
N ARG A 401 4.52 -10.78 21.07
CA ARG A 401 4.09 -11.66 22.16
C ARG A 401 3.85 -13.09 21.66
N PRO A 402 3.93 -14.07 22.56
CA PRO A 402 3.54 -15.43 22.23
C PRO A 402 2.08 -15.53 21.78
N SER A 403 1.83 -16.40 20.81
CA SER A 403 0.47 -16.78 20.39
C SER A 403 0.43 -18.27 20.08
N SER A 404 -0.65 -18.93 20.52
CA SER A 404 -0.94 -20.34 20.19
C SER A 404 -1.93 -20.51 19.05
N VAL A 405 -2.38 -19.43 18.43
CA VAL A 405 -3.28 -19.47 17.26
C VAL A 405 -2.53 -20.07 16.06
N GLU A 406 -3.19 -21.01 15.37
CA GLU A 406 -2.65 -21.55 14.11
C GLU A 406 -2.42 -20.39 13.12
N THR A 407 -1.15 -20.18 12.75
CA THR A 407 -0.74 -19.01 11.97
C THR A 407 0.12 -19.40 10.78
N LEU A 408 -0.30 -19.01 9.59
CA LEU A 408 0.46 -19.11 8.35
C LEU A 408 0.98 -17.73 7.97
N MET A 409 2.28 -17.64 7.68
CA MET A 409 2.93 -16.44 7.15
C MET A 409 3.45 -16.69 5.73
N LEU A 410 3.18 -15.77 4.80
CA LEU A 410 3.70 -15.79 3.44
C LEU A 410 4.51 -14.53 3.17
N SER A 411 5.74 -14.68 2.74
CA SER A 411 6.69 -13.57 2.55
C SER A 411 7.49 -13.75 1.26
N GLY A 412 7.94 -12.63 0.66
CA GLY A 412 8.83 -12.62 -0.49
C GLY A 412 10.27 -12.28 -0.12
N THR A 413 11.26 -12.87 -0.85
CA THR A 413 12.68 -12.55 -0.60
C THR A 413 13.08 -11.17 -1.08
N LEU A 414 12.29 -10.55 -1.99
CA LEU A 414 12.54 -9.24 -2.57
C LEU A 414 11.60 -8.15 -2.03
N ASP A 415 10.84 -8.46 -0.97
CA ASP A 415 9.94 -7.51 -0.34
C ASP A 415 10.73 -6.37 0.34
N VAL A 416 10.62 -5.16 -0.20
CA VAL A 416 11.26 -3.95 0.29
C VAL A 416 10.48 -3.31 1.45
N SER A 417 9.16 -3.60 1.52
CA SER A 417 8.27 -2.99 2.51
C SER A 417 8.19 -3.80 3.81
N THR A 418 8.01 -5.12 3.68
CA THR A 418 7.91 -6.04 4.81
C THR A 418 8.86 -7.23 4.62
N PRO A 419 10.18 -7.02 4.74
CA PRO A 419 11.18 -8.05 4.47
C PRO A 419 10.92 -9.32 5.27
N ALA A 420 11.00 -10.48 4.61
CA ALA A 420 10.73 -11.79 5.20
C ALA A 420 11.46 -12.04 6.52
N ARG A 421 12.71 -11.52 6.65
CA ARG A 421 13.53 -11.66 7.86
C ARG A 421 12.87 -11.06 9.11
N ASN A 422 12.09 -9.98 8.97
CA ASN A 422 11.43 -9.37 10.13
C ASN A 422 10.43 -10.33 10.77
N ALA A 423 9.64 -11.04 9.96
CA ALA A 423 8.74 -12.08 10.46
C ALA A 423 9.50 -13.31 10.94
N THR A 424 10.53 -13.74 10.20
CA THR A 424 11.35 -14.92 10.55
C THR A 424 12.05 -14.75 11.90
N ASP A 425 12.67 -13.59 12.13
CA ASP A 425 13.55 -13.37 13.28
C ASP A 425 12.77 -12.92 14.53
N GLN A 426 11.65 -12.22 14.35
CA GLN A 426 10.93 -11.58 15.45
C GLN A 426 9.61 -12.27 15.80
N LEU A 427 8.79 -12.62 14.80
CA LEU A 427 7.44 -13.12 15.05
C LEU A 427 7.37 -14.64 15.11
N LEU A 428 8.00 -15.34 14.14
CA LEU A 428 7.95 -16.80 14.04
C LEU A 428 8.38 -17.52 15.35
N PRO A 429 9.45 -17.09 16.05
CA PRO A 429 9.85 -17.72 17.30
C PRO A 429 8.83 -17.59 18.43
N MET A 430 7.86 -16.68 18.31
CA MET A 430 6.81 -16.40 19.30
C MET A 430 5.47 -17.06 18.95
N LEU A 431 5.40 -17.79 17.84
CA LEU A 431 4.20 -18.50 17.41
C LEU A 431 4.35 -20.00 17.70
N GLU A 432 3.57 -20.52 18.66
CA GLU A 432 3.60 -21.94 19.03
C GLU A 432 3.18 -22.85 17.85
N ASN A 433 2.17 -22.41 17.08
CA ASN A 433 1.60 -23.10 15.92
C ASN A 433 1.78 -22.23 14.65
N GLY A 434 2.98 -21.64 14.49
CA GLY A 434 3.30 -20.77 13.37
C GLY A 434 4.12 -21.46 12.30
N GLU A 435 3.80 -21.20 11.04
CA GLU A 435 4.57 -21.64 9.88
C GLU A 435 4.79 -20.47 8.93
N GLN A 436 6.02 -20.33 8.40
CA GLN A 436 6.37 -19.31 7.41
C GLN A 436 6.82 -19.96 6.10
N ILE A 437 6.25 -19.48 5.00
CA ILE A 437 6.71 -19.73 3.65
C ILE A 437 7.39 -18.47 3.13
N VAL A 438 8.64 -18.60 2.67
CA VAL A 438 9.37 -17.51 2.04
C VAL A 438 9.58 -17.87 0.57
N LEU A 439 8.91 -17.14 -0.32
CA LEU A 439 8.98 -17.35 -1.76
C LEU A 439 10.17 -16.61 -2.36
N SER A 440 11.02 -17.35 -3.09
CA SER A 440 12.20 -16.79 -3.75
C SER A 440 11.80 -15.92 -4.94
N GLU A 441 12.39 -14.72 -5.04
CA GLU A 441 12.18 -13.76 -6.12
C GLU A 441 10.73 -13.26 -6.24
N PHE A 442 10.03 -13.17 -5.10
CA PHE A 442 8.76 -12.48 -4.94
C PHE A 442 9.00 -11.21 -4.12
N ALA A 443 8.33 -10.12 -4.47
CA ALA A 443 8.34 -8.88 -3.71
C ALA A 443 7.14 -8.81 -2.74
N HIS A 444 6.37 -7.71 -2.75
CA HIS A 444 5.30 -7.46 -1.78
C HIS A 444 3.98 -8.18 -2.14
N THR A 445 2.89 -7.77 -1.53
CA THR A 445 1.57 -8.44 -1.57
C THR A 445 1.06 -8.78 -2.97
N SER A 446 1.24 -7.90 -3.98
CA SER A 446 0.79 -8.17 -5.35
C SER A 446 1.43 -9.42 -5.91
N ASP A 447 2.74 -9.58 -5.73
CA ASP A 447 3.47 -10.73 -6.23
C ASP A 447 3.04 -12.00 -5.50
N LEU A 448 2.91 -11.91 -4.15
CA LEU A 448 2.54 -13.05 -3.30
C LEU A 448 1.15 -13.60 -3.63
N TYR A 449 0.24 -12.75 -4.11
CA TYR A 449 -1.10 -13.19 -4.52
C TYR A 449 -1.20 -13.58 -6.00
N SER A 450 -0.44 -12.95 -6.90
CA SER A 450 -0.73 -12.98 -8.33
C SER A 450 0.27 -13.75 -9.19
N LEU A 451 1.58 -13.79 -8.83
CA LEU A 451 2.58 -14.44 -9.69
C LEU A 451 2.37 -15.95 -9.83
N GLN A 452 1.87 -16.59 -8.78
CA GLN A 452 1.51 -18.00 -8.79
C GLN A 452 0.15 -18.18 -8.11
N GLU A 453 -0.86 -17.53 -8.66
CA GLU A 453 -2.20 -17.39 -8.09
C GLU A 453 -2.80 -18.73 -7.66
N ASP A 454 -2.73 -19.75 -8.51
CA ASP A 454 -3.29 -21.08 -8.20
C ASP A 454 -2.61 -21.76 -7.00
N ALA A 455 -1.28 -21.57 -6.86
CA ALA A 455 -0.53 -22.12 -5.74
C ALA A 455 -0.89 -21.38 -4.44
N THR A 456 -0.96 -20.04 -4.47
CA THR A 456 -1.35 -19.23 -3.31
C THR A 456 -2.79 -19.49 -2.90
N ARG A 457 -3.72 -19.57 -3.86
CA ARG A 457 -5.11 -19.94 -3.62
C ARG A 457 -5.22 -21.30 -2.93
N ARG A 458 -4.53 -22.32 -3.46
CA ARG A 458 -4.51 -23.67 -2.88
C ARG A 458 -3.97 -23.64 -1.45
N LEU A 459 -2.83 -22.99 -1.23
CA LEU A 459 -2.21 -22.84 0.07
C LEU A 459 -3.17 -22.26 1.11
N LEU A 460 -3.74 -21.07 0.81
CA LEU A 460 -4.62 -20.36 1.74
C LEU A 460 -5.93 -21.12 1.97
N ARG A 461 -6.50 -21.69 0.92
CA ARG A 461 -7.73 -22.49 1.03
C ARG A 461 -7.51 -23.73 1.89
N THR A 462 -6.48 -24.54 1.62
CA THR A 462 -6.14 -25.72 2.42
C THR A 462 -5.89 -25.37 3.88
N PHE A 463 -5.15 -24.27 4.10
CA PHE A 463 -4.88 -23.80 5.47
C PHE A 463 -6.17 -23.43 6.21
N PHE A 464 -7.10 -22.67 5.62
CA PHE A 464 -8.36 -22.31 6.28
C PHE A 464 -9.30 -23.50 6.46
N GLU A 465 -9.31 -24.48 5.57
CA GLU A 465 -10.17 -25.64 5.64
C GLU A 465 -9.66 -26.70 6.63
N THR A 466 -8.33 -26.96 6.64
CA THR A 466 -7.76 -28.12 7.35
C THR A 466 -6.65 -27.78 8.35
N GLY A 467 -6.04 -26.60 8.26
CA GLY A 467 -4.81 -26.24 8.98
C GLY A 467 -3.53 -26.73 8.30
N GLU A 468 -3.64 -27.51 7.22
CA GLU A 468 -2.45 -27.99 6.51
C GLU A 468 -1.84 -26.92 5.61
N VAL A 469 -0.51 -26.89 5.55
CA VAL A 469 0.28 -25.94 4.74
C VAL A 469 0.77 -26.63 3.47
N ASP A 470 -0.04 -26.56 2.40
CA ASP A 470 0.25 -27.18 1.11
C ASP A 470 1.16 -26.28 0.24
N ARG A 471 2.46 -26.61 0.20
CA ARG A 471 3.47 -25.91 -0.60
C ARG A 471 3.65 -26.47 -2.01
N SER A 472 2.96 -27.56 -2.37
CA SER A 472 3.25 -28.37 -3.56
C SER A 472 2.98 -27.64 -4.89
N GLY A 473 2.21 -26.54 -4.86
CA GLY A 473 1.87 -25.76 -6.05
C GLY A 473 2.94 -24.76 -6.48
N PHE A 474 3.88 -24.40 -5.58
CA PHE A 474 4.90 -23.40 -5.89
C PHE A 474 6.04 -23.95 -6.72
N VAL A 475 6.41 -23.19 -7.74
CA VAL A 475 7.57 -23.49 -8.61
C VAL A 475 8.58 -22.35 -8.53
N PRO A 476 9.88 -22.59 -8.81
CA PRO A 476 10.87 -21.53 -8.83
C PRO A 476 10.46 -20.41 -9.78
N HIS A 477 10.44 -19.17 -9.27
CA HIS A 477 10.25 -17.96 -10.06
C HIS A 477 11.59 -17.30 -10.35
N ARG A 478 11.70 -16.60 -11.48
CA ARG A 478 12.87 -15.79 -11.82
C ARG A 478 12.41 -14.39 -12.21
N VAL A 479 13.09 -13.40 -11.64
CA VAL A 479 12.89 -11.99 -12.03
C VAL A 479 13.29 -11.83 -13.51
N ASN A 480 12.43 -11.21 -14.28
CA ASN A 480 12.73 -10.76 -15.63
C ASN A 480 13.11 -9.28 -15.57
N PHE A 481 14.32 -8.93 -16.00
CA PHE A 481 14.81 -7.55 -16.03
C PHE A 481 14.46 -6.80 -17.32
N GLU A 482 13.90 -7.45 -18.32
CA GLU A 482 13.52 -6.80 -19.58
C GLU A 482 12.24 -5.97 -19.38
N PRO A 483 12.30 -4.62 -19.47
CA PRO A 483 11.19 -3.74 -19.05
C PRO A 483 10.03 -3.67 -20.05
N GLY A 484 10.12 -4.31 -21.22
CA GLY A 484 9.18 -4.12 -22.31
C GLY A 484 9.15 -2.64 -22.78
N TRP A 485 8.14 -1.88 -22.32
CA TRP A 485 8.04 -0.43 -22.56
C TRP A 485 8.61 0.32 -21.35
N GLY A 486 9.95 0.49 -21.30
CA GLY A 486 10.62 1.22 -20.22
C GLY A 486 10.29 2.73 -20.22
N PHE A 487 10.35 3.36 -19.06
CA PHE A 487 10.08 4.80 -18.89
C PHE A 487 10.95 5.69 -19.80
N PRO A 488 12.25 5.41 -20.05
CA PRO A 488 13.06 6.19 -20.96
C PRO A 488 12.54 6.15 -22.41
N LEU A 489 12.07 5.00 -22.87
CA LEU A 489 11.47 4.86 -24.20
C LEU A 489 10.17 5.66 -24.30
N ILE A 490 9.29 5.52 -23.32
CA ILE A 490 8.01 6.23 -23.26
C ILE A 490 8.24 7.74 -23.27
N ALA A 491 9.15 8.25 -22.45
CA ALA A 491 9.48 9.68 -22.40
C ALA A 491 9.92 10.22 -23.77
N LYS A 492 10.81 9.50 -24.45
CA LYS A 492 11.30 9.90 -25.79
C LYS A 492 10.19 9.87 -26.84
N LEU A 493 9.30 8.86 -26.79
CA LEU A 493 8.16 8.78 -27.71
C LEU A 493 7.16 9.92 -27.48
N LEU A 494 6.88 10.28 -26.22
CA LEU A 494 5.99 11.39 -25.90
C LEU A 494 6.57 12.73 -26.39
N VAL A 495 7.84 13.00 -26.13
CA VAL A 495 8.51 14.23 -26.56
C VAL A 495 8.64 14.27 -28.08
N GLY A 496 9.04 13.18 -28.72
CA GLY A 496 9.14 13.09 -30.19
C GLY A 496 7.79 13.26 -30.87
N GLY A 497 6.72 12.64 -30.35
CA GLY A 497 5.35 12.81 -30.83
C GLY A 497 4.86 14.25 -30.69
N ALA A 498 5.08 14.89 -29.54
CA ALA A 498 4.72 16.30 -29.33
C ALA A 498 5.49 17.25 -30.28
N ALA A 499 6.77 17.01 -30.47
CA ALA A 499 7.59 17.79 -31.40
C ALA A 499 7.10 17.64 -32.84
N LEU A 500 6.78 16.42 -33.27
CA LEU A 500 6.23 16.17 -34.62
C LEU A 500 4.89 16.88 -34.79
N LEU A 501 3.99 16.80 -33.83
CA LEU A 501 2.71 17.48 -33.86
C LEU A 501 2.87 19.00 -33.97
N LEU A 502 3.79 19.58 -33.20
CA LEU A 502 4.09 21.00 -33.27
C LEU A 502 4.61 21.40 -34.67
N ILE A 503 5.52 20.62 -35.26
CA ILE A 503 6.04 20.86 -36.60
C ILE A 503 4.89 20.83 -37.64
N LEU A 504 3.99 19.86 -37.53
CA LEU A 504 2.83 19.74 -38.45
C LEU A 504 1.88 20.94 -38.30
N VAL A 505 1.61 21.39 -37.08
CA VAL A 505 0.77 22.58 -36.81
C VAL A 505 1.42 23.83 -37.41
N LEU A 506 2.72 24.04 -37.18
CA LEU A 506 3.46 25.18 -37.72
C LEU A 506 3.53 25.15 -39.25
N ALA A 507 3.76 23.98 -39.86
CA ALA A 507 3.76 23.80 -41.32
C ALA A 507 2.39 24.11 -41.92
N THR A 508 1.31 23.64 -41.30
CA THR A 508 -0.06 23.90 -41.72
C THR A 508 -0.39 25.39 -41.62
N ALA A 509 -0.04 26.03 -40.51
CA ALA A 509 -0.22 27.48 -40.33
C ALA A 509 0.54 28.29 -41.40
N ALA A 510 1.81 27.94 -41.64
CA ALA A 510 2.62 28.58 -42.68
C ALA A 510 2.02 28.39 -44.09
N PHE A 511 1.50 27.21 -44.38
CA PHE A 511 0.82 26.93 -45.64
C PHE A 511 -0.44 27.81 -45.83
N VAL A 512 -1.29 27.88 -44.81
CA VAL A 512 -2.50 28.73 -44.81
C VAL A 512 -2.15 30.20 -45.01
N VAL A 513 -1.16 30.74 -44.26
CA VAL A 513 -0.71 32.12 -44.40
C VAL A 513 -0.19 32.41 -45.84
N ARG A 514 0.60 31.49 -46.40
CA ARG A 514 1.09 31.64 -47.78
C ARG A 514 -0.05 31.62 -48.78
N ARG A 515 -1.09 30.83 -48.57
CA ARG A 515 -2.27 30.75 -49.47
C ARG A 515 -3.11 32.02 -49.38
N ILE A 516 -3.27 32.61 -48.18
CA ILE A 516 -3.99 33.89 -47.99
C ILE A 516 -3.23 35.05 -48.67
N ARG A 517 -1.91 35.10 -48.55
CA ARG A 517 -1.07 36.16 -49.15
C ARG A 517 -0.98 36.07 -50.69
N ARG A 518 -1.36 34.95 -51.31
CA ARG A 518 -1.39 34.76 -52.76
C ARG A 518 -2.76 35.03 -53.37
N ARG A 519 -3.77 35.27 -52.56
CA ARG A 519 -5.09 35.81 -52.97
C ARG A 519 -5.15 37.32 -52.74
#